data_495f42111a1d9564961517debd667e80
#
_entry.id   495f42111a1d9564961517debd667e80
#
_cell.length_a   1.000
_cell.length_b   1.000
_cell.length_c   1.000
_cell.angle_alpha   90.00
_cell.angle_beta   90.00
_cell.angle_gamma   90.00
#
_symmetry.space_group_name_H-M   'P 1'
#
loop_
_entity.id
_entity.type
_entity.pdbx_description
1 polymer ?
#
loop_
_entity_poly.entity_id
_entity_poly.type
_entity_poly.pdbx_seq_one_letter_code
_entity_poly.pdbx_strand_id
1 'polypeptide(L)'
;MCRKKKNQHYFIIIFVLPKNIYIMTAKSYKRYLITSALPYANGPIHLGHLAGVYVPSDIYVRYLRQRDRDVISICGSDEHGVPITLKARKEGTSPQEVVDRYHAINKKAFEDFGISFDIYSRTSNEVHYETASEIFRTLNEKGVFVEKTTEQYYDEETESFLADRYITGTCPHCGNPCAYGDQCEQCGTSLSPSDLINPVSTISGCQPVKKETKHWYLPLDQYEGWLKQWILEEHKEWKPNVYGQCKSWLDQGLHPRAVSRDLDWGVPLPVEGADGKVLYVWFDAPIGYISATKELTDDWEKYWKDEETRMVHFIGKDNIV
;
A
#
# COMPACT_ATOMS: atom_id res chain seq x y z
N MET A 1 -19.89 26.03 -3.56
CA MET A 1 -20.71 24.95 -2.94
C MET A 1 -20.54 23.68 -3.74
N CYS A 2 -19.55 22.85 -3.40
CA CYS A 2 -19.27 21.62 -4.12
C CYS A 2 -20.06 20.48 -3.44
N ARG A 3 -21.07 19.93 -4.10
CA ARG A 3 -21.79 18.75 -3.62
C ARG A 3 -20.83 17.57 -3.62
N LYS A 4 -20.42 17.12 -2.43
CA LYS A 4 -19.67 15.86 -2.24
C LYS A 4 -20.55 14.71 -2.67
N LYS A 5 -20.25 14.08 -3.81
CA LYS A 5 -20.81 12.77 -4.17
C LYS A 5 -20.16 11.73 -3.29
N LYS A 6 -20.98 10.97 -2.54
CA LYS A 6 -20.52 9.87 -1.67
C LYS A 6 -20.29 8.65 -2.57
N ASN A 7 -19.04 8.29 -2.82
CA ASN A 7 -18.71 6.95 -3.34
C ASN A 7 -18.79 5.96 -2.18
N GLN A 8 -19.73 5.04 -2.21
CA GLN A 8 -19.87 3.99 -1.23
C GLN A 8 -18.96 2.81 -1.62
N HIS A 9 -17.81 2.72 -0.97
CA HIS A 9 -16.91 1.57 -1.08
C HIS A 9 -17.25 0.55 0.00
N TYR A 10 -17.47 -0.71 -0.36
CA TYR A 10 -17.81 -1.77 0.58
C TYR A 10 -16.73 -2.84 0.57
N PHE A 11 -16.20 -3.15 1.76
CA PHE A 11 -15.34 -4.30 1.99
C PHE A 11 -16.18 -5.52 2.35
N ILE A 12 -16.03 -6.62 1.62
CA ILE A 12 -16.67 -7.89 1.95
C ILE A 12 -15.60 -8.97 2.03
N ILE A 13 -15.43 -9.53 3.20
CA ILE A 13 -14.79 -10.82 3.38
C ILE A 13 -15.88 -11.81 3.79
N ILE A 14 -16.09 -12.85 3.00
CA ILE A 14 -17.11 -13.85 3.27
C ILE A 14 -16.48 -15.02 4.03
N PHE A 15 -16.91 -15.28 5.25
CA PHE A 15 -16.81 -16.58 5.89
C PHE A 15 -18.19 -17.15 6.19
N VAL A 16 -18.31 -18.48 6.02
CA VAL A 16 -19.47 -19.32 6.02
C VAL A 16 -20.35 -19.18 7.26
N LEU A 17 -21.61 -19.13 7.00
CA LEU A 17 -22.88 -19.00 7.69
C LEU A 17 -23.08 -19.63 9.06
N PRO A 18 -23.97 -19.04 9.88
CA PRO A 18 -25.20 -19.75 10.14
C PRO A 18 -26.49 -18.99 9.75
N LYS A 19 -27.49 -19.76 9.49
CA LYS A 19 -28.85 -19.48 9.04
C LYS A 19 -29.48 -18.20 9.60
N ASN A 20 -29.48 -17.13 8.82
CA ASN A 20 -30.50 -16.11 8.73
C ASN A 20 -30.22 -15.26 7.51
N ILE A 21 -30.86 -15.60 6.39
CA ILE A 21 -30.84 -14.80 5.18
C ILE A 21 -31.70 -13.56 5.44
N TYR A 22 -31.07 -12.47 5.86
CA TYR A 22 -31.67 -11.15 5.70
C TYR A 22 -31.55 -10.81 4.21
N ILE A 23 -32.66 -10.88 3.50
CA ILE A 23 -32.78 -10.26 2.18
C ILE A 23 -32.80 -8.74 2.43
N MET A 24 -31.61 -8.16 2.61
CA MET A 24 -31.48 -6.73 2.39
C MET A 24 -31.72 -6.53 0.90
N THR A 25 -32.57 -5.56 0.55
CA THR A 25 -32.71 -5.07 -0.82
C THR A 25 -31.38 -4.44 -1.23
N ALA A 26 -30.45 -5.29 -1.65
CA ALA A 26 -29.11 -4.88 -2.02
C ALA A 26 -29.20 -4.03 -3.28
N LYS A 27 -28.61 -2.83 -3.25
CA LYS A 27 -28.43 -2.00 -4.44
C LYS A 27 -27.87 -2.90 -5.54
N SER A 28 -28.58 -3.02 -6.66
CA SER A 28 -28.11 -3.77 -7.82
C SER A 28 -27.01 -2.96 -8.50
N TYR A 29 -25.81 -3.52 -8.56
CA TYR A 29 -24.70 -2.92 -9.29
C TYR A 29 -24.60 -3.52 -10.68
N LYS A 30 -24.23 -2.70 -11.66
CA LYS A 30 -24.01 -3.16 -13.05
C LYS A 30 -22.67 -3.89 -13.17
N ARG A 31 -21.64 -3.38 -12.48
CA ARG A 31 -20.26 -3.86 -12.56
C ARG A 31 -19.65 -4.11 -11.20
N TYR A 32 -18.63 -4.94 -11.20
CA TYR A 32 -17.85 -5.25 -10.00
C TYR A 32 -16.35 -5.08 -10.30
N LEU A 33 -15.66 -4.33 -9.46
CA LEU A 33 -14.21 -4.27 -9.42
C LEU A 33 -13.74 -5.01 -8.17
N ILE A 34 -13.02 -6.11 -8.39
CA ILE A 34 -12.45 -6.92 -7.32
C ILE A 34 -10.94 -6.72 -7.31
N THR A 35 -10.41 -6.21 -6.20
CA THR A 35 -8.97 -6.07 -6.02
C THR A 35 -8.48 -7.07 -4.99
N SER A 36 -7.32 -7.68 -5.26
CA SER A 36 -6.61 -8.51 -4.29
C SER A 36 -5.32 -7.82 -3.88
N ALA A 37 -4.98 -7.86 -2.59
CA ALA A 37 -3.77 -7.24 -2.07
C ALA A 37 -2.54 -7.60 -2.92
N LEU A 38 -1.74 -6.61 -3.26
CA LEU A 38 -0.52 -6.81 -4.03
C LEU A 38 0.52 -7.52 -3.15
N PRO A 39 0.96 -8.75 -3.47
CA PRO A 39 2.05 -9.40 -2.74
C PRO A 39 3.35 -8.64 -2.97
N TYR A 40 4.12 -8.47 -1.90
CA TYR A 40 5.40 -7.79 -1.96
C TYR A 40 6.45 -8.69 -2.65
N ALA A 41 7.12 -8.17 -3.69
CA ALA A 41 8.00 -8.94 -4.57
C ALA A 41 9.40 -9.19 -3.98
N ASN A 42 9.49 -9.53 -2.71
CA ASN A 42 10.74 -9.91 -2.03
C ASN A 42 10.83 -11.38 -1.65
N GLY A 43 9.82 -12.18 -1.98
CA GLY A 43 9.74 -13.60 -1.68
C GLY A 43 8.56 -14.28 -2.38
N PRO A 44 8.53 -15.64 -2.36
CA PRO A 44 7.39 -16.39 -2.87
C PRO A 44 6.18 -16.24 -1.95
N ILE A 45 4.99 -16.29 -2.53
CA ILE A 45 3.76 -16.42 -1.76
C ILE A 45 3.72 -17.78 -1.05
N HIS A 46 2.98 -17.86 0.04
CA HIS A 46 2.81 -19.10 0.81
C HIS A 46 1.33 -19.35 1.13
N LEU A 47 1.01 -20.49 1.76
CA LEU A 47 -0.36 -20.90 2.06
C LEU A 47 -1.15 -19.85 2.85
N GLY A 48 -0.50 -19.08 3.71
CA GLY A 48 -1.14 -17.99 4.46
C GLY A 48 -1.67 -16.88 3.55
N HIS A 49 -0.90 -16.50 2.53
CA HIS A 49 -1.33 -15.54 1.51
C HIS A 49 -2.52 -16.08 0.72
N LEU A 50 -2.42 -17.34 0.24
CA LEU A 50 -3.49 -17.98 -0.53
C LEU A 50 -4.79 -18.07 0.26
N ALA A 51 -4.75 -18.61 1.47
CA ALA A 51 -5.92 -18.79 2.31
C ALA A 51 -6.52 -17.47 2.83
N GLY A 52 -5.67 -16.47 3.10
CA GLY A 52 -6.10 -15.19 3.67
C GLY A 52 -6.75 -14.24 2.67
N VAL A 53 -6.27 -14.23 1.43
CA VAL A 53 -6.65 -13.22 0.43
C VAL A 53 -7.09 -13.84 -0.89
N TYR A 54 -6.22 -14.62 -1.55
CA TYR A 54 -6.38 -14.90 -2.98
C TYR A 54 -7.43 -15.96 -3.29
N VAL A 55 -7.52 -17.03 -2.48
CA VAL A 55 -8.57 -18.04 -2.63
C VAL A 55 -9.95 -17.47 -2.31
N PRO A 56 -10.16 -16.71 -1.21
CA PRO A 56 -11.44 -16.05 -0.96
C PRO A 56 -11.85 -15.09 -2.08
N SER A 57 -10.90 -14.33 -2.64
CA SER A 57 -11.15 -13.43 -3.77
C SER A 57 -11.59 -14.20 -5.01
N ASP A 58 -10.86 -15.24 -5.40
CA ASP A 58 -11.16 -16.04 -6.58
C ASP A 58 -12.52 -16.75 -6.48
N ILE A 59 -12.87 -17.28 -5.29
CA ILE A 59 -14.20 -17.88 -5.04
C ILE A 59 -15.29 -16.84 -5.30
N TYR A 60 -15.12 -15.62 -4.80
CA TYR A 60 -16.09 -14.55 -4.99
C TYR A 60 -16.20 -14.12 -6.46
N VAL A 61 -15.08 -13.98 -7.14
CA VAL A 61 -15.03 -13.67 -8.58
C VAL A 61 -15.75 -14.73 -9.39
N ARG A 62 -15.46 -16.03 -9.15
CA ARG A 62 -16.13 -17.15 -9.82
C ARG A 62 -17.64 -17.14 -9.57
N TYR A 63 -18.07 -16.87 -8.35
CA TYR A 63 -19.48 -16.72 -8.02
C TYR A 63 -20.13 -15.60 -8.84
N LEU A 64 -19.49 -14.44 -8.99
CA LEU A 64 -20.02 -13.33 -9.79
C LEU A 64 -20.09 -13.69 -11.27
N ARG A 65 -19.05 -14.33 -11.82
CA ARG A 65 -19.00 -14.79 -13.22
C ARG A 65 -20.08 -15.81 -13.53
N GLN A 66 -20.33 -16.76 -12.63
CA GLN A 66 -21.42 -17.73 -12.76
C GLN A 66 -22.83 -17.11 -12.74
N ARG A 67 -22.95 -15.89 -12.29
CA ARG A 67 -24.20 -15.10 -12.28
C ARG A 67 -24.25 -14.07 -13.39
N ASP A 68 -23.41 -14.22 -14.40
CA ASP A 68 -23.30 -13.33 -15.57
C ASP A 68 -23.15 -11.85 -15.17
N ARG A 69 -22.39 -11.59 -14.09
CA ARG A 69 -22.06 -10.22 -13.69
C ARG A 69 -20.84 -9.72 -14.44
N ASP A 70 -20.91 -8.44 -14.86
CA ASP A 70 -19.73 -7.72 -15.35
C ASP A 70 -18.76 -7.54 -14.20
N VAL A 71 -17.63 -8.27 -14.21
CA VAL A 71 -16.64 -8.31 -13.13
C VAL A 71 -15.24 -8.34 -13.70
N ILE A 72 -14.39 -7.47 -13.17
CA ILE A 72 -12.94 -7.55 -13.35
C ILE A 72 -12.27 -7.84 -12.02
N SER A 73 -11.26 -8.71 -12.06
CA SER A 73 -10.46 -9.14 -10.92
C SER A 73 -9.01 -8.77 -11.15
N ILE A 74 -8.50 -7.84 -10.37
CA ILE A 74 -7.14 -7.30 -10.52
C ILE A 74 -6.26 -7.64 -9.34
N CYS A 75 -5.01 -7.94 -9.64
CA CYS A 75 -3.92 -8.08 -8.71
C CYS A 75 -2.62 -7.63 -9.38
N GLY A 76 -1.52 -7.72 -8.68
CA GLY A 76 -0.19 -7.41 -9.18
C GLY A 76 0.84 -7.63 -8.09
N SER A 77 2.10 -7.33 -8.34
CA SER A 77 3.16 -7.31 -7.34
C SER A 77 3.48 -5.88 -6.91
N ASP A 78 3.66 -5.71 -5.60
CA ASP A 78 4.26 -4.51 -5.00
C ASP A 78 5.78 -4.65 -5.05
N GLU A 79 6.46 -3.75 -5.74
CA GLU A 79 7.85 -3.94 -6.17
C GLU A 79 8.81 -2.83 -5.72
N HIS A 80 8.34 -1.83 -4.98
CA HIS A 80 9.14 -0.71 -4.53
C HIS A 80 9.54 -0.78 -3.05
N GLY A 81 10.46 0.08 -2.64
CA GLY A 81 10.85 0.26 -1.25
C GLY A 81 12.12 -0.47 -0.82
N VAL A 82 12.56 -0.12 0.39
CA VAL A 82 13.84 -0.53 0.99
C VAL A 82 14.07 -2.05 1.07
N PRO A 83 13.08 -2.91 1.42
CA PRO A 83 13.34 -4.35 1.49
C PRO A 83 13.78 -4.99 0.18
N ILE A 84 13.35 -4.44 -0.97
CA ILE A 84 13.80 -4.91 -2.30
C ILE A 84 15.26 -4.57 -2.52
N THR A 85 15.66 -3.33 -2.24
CA THR A 85 17.05 -2.88 -2.42
C THR A 85 18.01 -3.58 -1.46
N LEU A 86 17.61 -3.80 -0.20
CA LEU A 86 18.39 -4.60 0.75
C LEU A 86 18.58 -6.04 0.27
N LYS A 87 17.52 -6.64 -0.28
CA LYS A 87 17.60 -8.00 -0.83
C LYS A 87 18.51 -8.04 -2.04
N ALA A 88 18.40 -7.10 -2.97
CA ALA A 88 19.26 -7.00 -4.15
C ALA A 88 20.73 -6.88 -3.74
N ARG A 89 21.07 -5.99 -2.80
CA ARG A 89 22.43 -5.84 -2.25
C ARG A 89 22.94 -7.14 -1.63
N LYS A 90 22.12 -7.81 -0.82
CA LYS A 90 22.50 -9.10 -0.18
C LYS A 90 22.77 -10.22 -1.19
N GLU A 91 22.05 -10.22 -2.31
CA GLU A 91 22.17 -11.21 -3.35
C GLU A 91 23.18 -10.82 -4.44
N GLY A 92 23.75 -9.61 -4.40
CA GLY A 92 24.70 -9.09 -5.39
C GLY A 92 24.06 -8.89 -6.78
N THR A 93 22.77 -8.49 -6.80
CA THR A 93 21.98 -8.30 -8.02
C THR A 93 21.29 -6.94 -8.01
N SER A 94 20.58 -6.60 -9.08
CA SER A 94 19.79 -5.37 -9.15
C SER A 94 18.39 -5.52 -8.50
N PRO A 95 17.76 -4.43 -8.03
CA PRO A 95 16.36 -4.44 -7.57
C PRO A 95 15.41 -4.99 -8.65
N GLN A 96 15.64 -4.62 -9.93
CA GLN A 96 14.82 -5.09 -11.06
C GLN A 96 14.88 -6.62 -11.20
N GLU A 97 16.05 -7.25 -11.11
CA GLU A 97 16.18 -8.70 -11.21
C GLU A 97 15.50 -9.43 -10.04
N VAL A 98 15.52 -8.83 -8.84
CA VAL A 98 14.79 -9.38 -7.68
C VAL A 98 13.29 -9.37 -7.95
N VAL A 99 12.71 -8.25 -8.35
CA VAL A 99 11.27 -8.12 -8.55
C VAL A 99 10.81 -8.93 -9.77
N ASP A 100 11.56 -8.99 -10.86
CA ASP A 100 11.24 -9.80 -12.03
C ASP A 100 11.13 -11.28 -11.67
N ARG A 101 12.08 -11.77 -10.88
CA ARG A 101 12.08 -13.16 -10.42
C ARG A 101 10.86 -13.46 -9.54
N TYR A 102 10.56 -12.64 -8.54
CA TYR A 102 9.44 -12.92 -7.63
C TYR A 102 8.09 -12.61 -8.25
N HIS A 103 7.99 -11.63 -9.14
CA HIS A 103 6.80 -11.44 -9.97
C HIS A 103 6.47 -12.71 -10.76
N ALA A 104 7.44 -13.26 -11.48
CA ALA A 104 7.26 -14.49 -12.28
C ALA A 104 6.89 -15.71 -11.41
N ILE A 105 7.58 -15.91 -10.27
CA ILE A 105 7.30 -17.00 -9.33
C ILE A 105 5.89 -16.89 -8.77
N ASN A 106 5.48 -15.72 -8.33
CA ASN A 106 4.19 -15.52 -7.71
C ASN A 106 3.05 -15.63 -8.75
N LYS A 107 3.22 -15.05 -9.93
CA LYS A 107 2.30 -15.22 -11.06
C LYS A 107 2.08 -16.70 -11.40
N LYS A 108 3.18 -17.44 -11.57
CA LYS A 108 3.12 -18.88 -11.83
C LYS A 108 2.42 -19.65 -10.71
N ALA A 109 2.68 -19.31 -9.44
CA ALA A 109 2.02 -19.95 -8.31
C ALA A 109 0.51 -19.73 -8.31
N PHE A 110 0.03 -18.52 -8.66
CA PHE A 110 -1.40 -18.25 -8.81
C PHE A 110 -2.01 -19.06 -9.97
N GLU A 111 -1.34 -19.13 -11.12
CA GLU A 111 -1.77 -19.93 -12.26
C GLU A 111 -1.87 -21.41 -11.89
N ASP A 112 -0.84 -21.98 -11.25
CA ASP A 112 -0.80 -23.39 -10.82
C ASP A 112 -1.88 -23.72 -9.79
N PHE A 113 -2.25 -22.73 -8.97
CA PHE A 113 -3.34 -22.87 -7.99
C PHE A 113 -4.73 -22.64 -8.62
N GLY A 114 -4.78 -22.25 -9.89
CA GLY A 114 -6.01 -22.00 -10.65
C GLY A 114 -6.72 -20.70 -10.28
N ILE A 115 -6.04 -19.74 -9.68
CA ILE A 115 -6.57 -18.40 -9.41
C ILE A 115 -6.59 -17.59 -10.70
N SER A 116 -7.76 -17.04 -11.06
CA SER A 116 -8.01 -16.40 -12.35
C SER A 116 -8.18 -14.88 -12.22
N PHE A 117 -7.06 -14.16 -12.13
CA PHE A 117 -7.09 -12.71 -12.30
C PHE A 117 -7.31 -12.34 -13.78
N ASP A 118 -8.00 -11.25 -14.06
CA ASP A 118 -8.07 -10.68 -15.41
C ASP A 118 -6.75 -10.01 -15.77
N ILE A 119 -6.05 -9.48 -14.75
CA ILE A 119 -4.67 -9.02 -14.87
C ILE A 119 -3.89 -9.28 -13.58
N TYR A 120 -2.64 -9.71 -13.72
CA TYR A 120 -1.61 -9.71 -12.68
C TYR A 120 -0.51 -8.73 -13.09
N SER A 121 -0.66 -7.47 -12.69
CA SER A 121 0.21 -6.35 -13.05
C SER A 121 1.39 -6.22 -12.09
N ARG A 122 2.09 -5.09 -12.13
CA ARG A 122 3.24 -4.79 -11.27
C ARG A 122 3.42 -3.28 -11.09
N THR A 123 3.98 -2.84 -9.96
CA THR A 123 4.21 -1.42 -9.71
C THR A 123 5.48 -0.87 -10.39
N SER A 124 6.36 -1.73 -10.90
CA SER A 124 7.57 -1.31 -11.66
C SER A 124 7.36 -1.25 -13.17
N ASN A 125 6.13 -1.07 -13.66
CA ASN A 125 5.84 -0.88 -15.08
C ASN A 125 5.60 0.60 -15.44
N GLU A 126 5.68 0.90 -16.72
CA GLU A 126 5.54 2.26 -17.24
C GLU A 126 4.17 2.88 -16.95
N VAL A 127 3.08 2.11 -17.13
CA VAL A 127 1.70 2.57 -16.87
C VAL A 127 1.54 2.95 -15.39
N HIS A 128 2.18 2.23 -14.49
CA HIS A 128 2.16 2.60 -13.07
C HIS A 128 2.96 3.86 -12.79
N TYR A 129 4.18 3.98 -13.34
CA TYR A 129 4.99 5.20 -13.20
C TYR A 129 4.26 6.45 -13.68
N GLU A 130 3.62 6.38 -14.84
CA GLU A 130 2.82 7.48 -15.37
C GLU A 130 1.62 7.80 -14.47
N THR A 131 0.86 6.77 -14.06
CA THR A 131 -0.35 6.94 -13.25
C THR A 131 -0.03 7.50 -11.86
N ALA A 132 1.01 6.99 -11.20
CA ALA A 132 1.42 7.46 -9.89
C ALA A 132 1.96 8.90 -9.94
N SER A 133 2.73 9.21 -10.99
CA SER A 133 3.23 10.56 -11.25
C SER A 133 2.09 11.55 -11.53
N GLU A 134 1.10 11.17 -12.32
CA GLU A 134 -0.08 12.00 -12.63
C GLU A 134 -0.88 12.31 -11.36
N ILE A 135 -1.15 11.29 -10.53
CA ILE A 135 -1.89 11.44 -9.28
C ILE A 135 -1.12 12.36 -8.32
N PHE A 136 0.19 12.14 -8.17
CA PHE A 136 1.02 12.99 -7.32
C PHE A 136 1.00 14.45 -7.78
N ARG A 137 1.25 14.72 -9.08
CA ARG A 137 1.21 16.09 -9.64
C ARG A 137 -0.13 16.75 -9.39
N THR A 138 -1.23 16.04 -9.67
CA THR A 138 -2.60 16.55 -9.47
C THR A 138 -2.86 16.94 -8.01
N LEU A 139 -2.39 16.14 -7.06
CA LEU A 139 -2.56 16.43 -5.63
C LEU A 139 -1.66 17.59 -5.19
N ASN A 140 -0.43 17.66 -5.72
CA ASN A 140 0.52 18.73 -5.43
C ASN A 140 0.02 20.08 -5.96
N GLU A 141 -0.48 20.12 -7.20
CA GLU A 141 -1.08 21.33 -7.80
C GLU A 141 -2.32 21.82 -7.04
N LYS A 142 -3.06 20.91 -6.40
CA LYS A 142 -4.18 21.22 -5.52
C LYS A 142 -3.75 21.68 -4.12
N GLY A 143 -2.45 21.75 -3.84
CA GLY A 143 -1.91 22.15 -2.54
C GLY A 143 -2.23 21.16 -1.41
N VAL A 144 -2.39 19.86 -1.74
CA VAL A 144 -2.68 18.83 -0.73
C VAL A 144 -1.46 18.53 0.13
N PHE A 145 -0.26 18.57 -0.46
CA PHE A 145 0.97 18.27 0.24
C PHE A 145 1.59 19.51 0.90
N VAL A 146 2.28 19.27 2.02
CA VAL A 146 3.07 20.29 2.73
C VAL A 146 4.54 19.92 2.61
N GLU A 147 5.34 20.82 2.08
CA GLU A 147 6.79 20.65 2.03
C GLU A 147 7.41 20.96 3.39
N LYS A 148 8.30 20.08 3.86
CA LYS A 148 9.06 20.28 5.10
C LYS A 148 10.49 19.83 4.91
N THR A 149 11.43 20.67 5.36
CA THR A 149 12.82 20.27 5.54
C THR A 149 12.98 19.75 6.95
N THR A 150 13.52 18.55 7.07
CA THR A 150 13.76 17.87 8.34
C THR A 150 15.14 17.25 8.35
N GLU A 151 15.71 17.09 9.55
CA GLU A 151 16.93 16.31 9.71
C GLU A 151 16.61 14.82 9.61
N GLN A 152 17.32 14.11 8.73
CA GLN A 152 17.26 12.67 8.59
C GLN A 152 18.64 12.05 8.80
N TYR A 153 18.66 10.78 9.18
CA TYR A 153 19.92 10.05 9.31
C TYR A 153 20.55 9.78 7.95
N TYR A 154 21.84 10.01 7.85
CA TYR A 154 22.65 9.86 6.67
C TYR A 154 23.89 9.01 6.98
N ASP A 155 24.16 8.08 6.10
CA ASP A 155 25.34 7.22 6.16
C ASP A 155 26.43 7.83 5.27
N GLU A 156 27.52 8.29 5.89
CA GLU A 156 28.63 8.94 5.18
C GLU A 156 29.49 7.95 4.38
N GLU A 157 29.50 6.66 4.77
CA GLU A 157 30.25 5.63 4.04
C GLU A 157 29.58 5.24 2.71
N THR A 158 28.24 5.22 2.72
CA THR A 158 27.46 4.87 1.52
C THR A 158 26.86 6.08 0.81
N GLU A 159 27.13 7.28 1.33
CA GLU A 159 26.63 8.55 0.79
C GLU A 159 25.11 8.55 0.57
N SER A 160 24.33 7.94 1.49
CA SER A 160 22.90 7.77 1.35
C SER A 160 22.11 8.09 2.62
N PHE A 161 20.89 8.62 2.46
CA PHE A 161 19.94 8.75 3.56
C PHE A 161 19.43 7.39 4.00
N LEU A 162 19.23 7.23 5.31
CA LEU A 162 18.79 5.99 5.93
C LEU A 162 17.28 6.03 6.19
N ALA A 163 16.51 5.74 5.15
CA ALA A 163 15.05 5.64 5.26
C ALA A 163 14.62 4.28 5.82
N ASP A 164 13.57 4.29 6.62
CA ASP A 164 12.82 3.10 7.02
C ASP A 164 13.71 1.95 7.55
N ARG A 165 13.94 0.89 6.76
CA ARG A 165 14.70 -0.31 7.14
C ARG A 165 16.20 -0.23 6.86
N TYR A 166 16.68 0.88 6.35
CA TYR A 166 18.11 1.14 6.24
C TYR A 166 18.75 1.50 7.59
N ILE A 167 17.94 1.73 8.63
CA ILE A 167 18.38 2.05 9.97
C ILE A 167 17.73 1.15 11.01
N THR A 168 18.51 0.73 11.97
CA THR A 168 18.04 0.00 13.16
C THR A 168 18.54 0.68 14.43
N GLY A 169 17.85 0.40 15.53
CA GLY A 169 18.24 0.91 16.84
C GLY A 169 17.35 0.35 17.93
N THR A 170 17.51 0.86 19.16
CA THR A 170 16.69 0.42 20.26
C THR A 170 15.33 1.13 20.23
N CYS A 171 14.25 0.35 20.30
CA CYS A 171 12.89 0.86 20.38
C CYS A 171 12.66 1.63 21.69
N PRO A 172 12.20 2.89 21.66
CA PRO A 172 11.95 3.68 22.86
C PRO A 172 10.79 3.16 23.71
N HIS A 173 9.89 2.34 23.13
CA HIS A 173 8.71 1.82 23.82
C HIS A 173 8.92 0.50 24.53
N CYS A 174 9.58 -0.47 23.88
CA CYS A 174 9.74 -1.82 24.45
C CYS A 174 11.17 -2.25 24.70
N GLY A 175 12.17 -1.41 24.34
CA GLY A 175 13.59 -1.73 24.54
C GLY A 175 14.15 -2.76 23.56
N ASN A 176 13.42 -3.17 22.52
CA ASN A 176 13.94 -4.05 21.47
C ASN A 176 15.20 -3.42 20.82
N PRO A 177 16.37 -4.05 20.86
CA PRO A 177 17.61 -3.46 20.35
C PRO A 177 17.70 -3.45 18.82
N CYS A 178 16.79 -4.12 18.13
CA CYS A 178 16.79 -4.28 16.68
C CYS A 178 15.48 -3.77 16.05
N ALA A 179 14.93 -2.65 16.51
CA ALA A 179 13.78 -2.02 15.89
C ALA A 179 14.20 -1.31 14.60
N TYR A 180 13.37 -1.35 13.56
CA TYR A 180 13.57 -0.59 12.33
C TYR A 180 13.04 0.84 12.45
N GLY A 181 13.47 1.70 11.54
CA GLY A 181 13.09 3.11 11.54
C GLY A 181 11.64 3.39 11.18
N ASP A 182 10.91 2.43 10.62
CA ASP A 182 9.49 2.54 10.28
C ASP A 182 8.57 1.90 11.33
N GLN A 183 9.02 0.79 11.93
CA GLN A 183 8.22 0.03 12.88
C GLN A 183 9.09 -0.85 13.78
N CYS A 184 8.66 -1.06 15.01
CA CYS A 184 9.23 -2.07 15.89
C CYS A 184 8.56 -3.42 15.64
N GLU A 185 9.31 -4.41 15.14
CA GLU A 185 8.79 -5.76 14.86
C GLU A 185 8.33 -6.52 16.12
N GLN A 186 8.80 -6.12 17.32
CA GLN A 186 8.43 -6.79 18.56
C GLN A 186 7.12 -6.27 19.16
N CYS A 187 6.93 -4.95 19.24
CA CYS A 187 5.73 -4.35 19.86
C CYS A 187 4.73 -3.77 18.85
N GLY A 188 5.09 -3.73 17.56
CA GLY A 188 4.22 -3.23 16.49
C GLY A 188 4.05 -1.70 16.46
N THR A 189 4.77 -0.95 17.32
CA THR A 189 4.69 0.51 17.33
C THR A 189 5.28 1.09 16.05
N SER A 190 4.57 2.01 15.41
CA SER A 190 5.10 2.80 14.30
C SER A 190 6.16 3.76 14.81
N LEU A 191 7.29 3.83 14.14
CA LEU A 191 8.45 4.63 14.52
C LEU A 191 8.82 5.58 13.37
N SER A 192 9.58 6.61 13.72
CA SER A 192 10.39 7.39 12.80
C SER A 192 11.87 7.04 13.05
N PRO A 193 12.74 7.08 12.05
CA PRO A 193 14.19 6.90 12.26
C PRO A 193 14.75 7.73 13.42
N SER A 194 14.24 8.94 13.62
CA SER A 194 14.63 9.85 14.69
C SER A 194 14.25 9.40 16.10
N ASP A 195 13.32 8.46 16.22
CA ASP A 195 12.86 7.95 17.53
C ASP A 195 13.79 6.86 18.07
N LEU A 196 14.59 6.23 17.21
CA LEU A 196 15.48 5.15 17.58
C LEU A 196 16.58 5.63 18.53
N ILE A 197 16.83 4.83 19.58
CA ILE A 197 17.95 5.04 20.50
C ILE A 197 19.16 4.27 19.94
N ASN A 198 20.34 4.92 19.89
CA ASN A 198 21.57 4.37 19.33
C ASN A 198 21.38 3.81 17.91
N PRO A 199 20.97 4.66 16.96
CA PRO A 199 20.73 4.22 15.59
C PRO A 199 22.02 3.76 14.90
N VAL A 200 21.90 2.71 14.06
CA VAL A 200 22.98 2.12 13.27
C VAL A 200 22.50 1.88 11.86
N SER A 201 23.34 2.21 10.86
CA SER A 201 23.09 1.87 9.46
C SER A 201 23.06 0.35 9.26
N THR A 202 22.02 -0.17 8.59
CA THR A 202 21.97 -1.60 8.21
C THR A 202 22.81 -1.86 6.95
N ILE A 203 23.32 -0.82 6.31
CA ILE A 203 24.10 -0.90 5.07
C ILE A 203 25.58 -1.05 5.39
N SER A 204 26.16 -0.10 6.13
CA SER A 204 27.59 -0.04 6.46
C SER A 204 27.89 -0.54 7.87
N GLY A 205 26.90 -0.53 8.77
CA GLY A 205 27.11 -0.80 10.19
C GLY A 205 27.64 0.42 10.97
N CYS A 206 27.84 1.57 10.32
CA CYS A 206 28.31 2.77 10.98
C CYS A 206 27.22 3.50 11.78
N GLN A 207 27.64 4.38 12.67
CA GLN A 207 26.74 5.31 13.35
C GLN A 207 26.45 6.48 12.39
N PRO A 208 25.16 6.70 12.02
CA PRO A 208 24.81 7.72 11.05
C PRO A 208 24.90 9.13 11.62
N VAL A 209 25.09 10.10 10.74
CA VAL A 209 25.00 11.54 11.04
C VAL A 209 23.62 12.08 10.66
N LYS A 210 23.28 13.29 11.10
CA LYS A 210 22.06 13.97 10.67
C LYS A 210 22.36 14.94 9.54
N LYS A 211 21.57 14.90 8.48
CA LYS A 211 21.58 15.87 7.37
C LYS A 211 20.17 16.35 7.08
N GLU A 212 20.06 17.59 6.65
CA GLU A 212 18.77 18.15 6.21
C GLU A 212 18.35 17.56 4.86
N THR A 213 17.08 17.20 4.74
CA THR A 213 16.45 16.82 3.50
C THR A 213 15.01 17.31 3.45
N LYS A 214 14.53 17.65 2.24
CA LYS A 214 13.16 18.14 2.02
C LYS A 214 12.27 17.01 1.57
N HIS A 215 11.08 16.90 2.21
CA HIS A 215 10.06 15.92 1.87
C HIS A 215 8.69 16.54 1.72
N TRP A 216 7.81 15.86 0.98
CA TRP A 216 6.39 16.17 0.83
C TRP A 216 5.59 15.34 1.81
N TYR A 217 4.70 16.00 2.56
CA TYR A 217 3.89 15.37 3.60
C TYR A 217 2.41 15.46 3.25
N LEU A 218 1.71 14.33 3.35
CA LEU A 218 0.25 14.30 3.38
C LEU A 218 -0.22 14.63 4.81
N PRO A 219 -0.93 15.74 5.03
CA PRO A 219 -1.39 16.15 6.36
C PRO A 219 -2.61 15.35 6.80
N LEU A 220 -2.40 14.07 7.19
CA LEU A 220 -3.50 13.16 7.57
C LEU A 220 -4.31 13.65 8.77
N ASP A 221 -3.71 14.40 9.67
CA ASP A 221 -4.35 15.06 10.81
C ASP A 221 -5.52 15.98 10.38
N GLN A 222 -5.40 16.64 9.23
CA GLN A 222 -6.48 17.50 8.69
C GLN A 222 -7.67 16.68 8.17
N TYR A 223 -7.47 15.41 7.84
CA TYR A 223 -8.52 14.49 7.36
C TYR A 223 -9.12 13.62 8.47
N GLU A 224 -8.59 13.68 9.69
CA GLU A 224 -8.98 12.81 10.81
C GLU A 224 -10.48 12.89 11.11
N GLY A 225 -11.05 14.10 11.18
CA GLY A 225 -12.47 14.28 11.43
C GLY A 225 -13.36 13.64 10.37
N TRP A 226 -12.99 13.80 9.10
CA TRP A 226 -13.70 13.15 7.99
C TRP A 226 -13.56 11.64 8.03
N LEU A 227 -12.35 11.11 8.29
CA LEU A 227 -12.09 9.68 8.40
C LEU A 227 -12.84 9.05 9.58
N LYS A 228 -12.92 9.73 10.73
CA LYS A 228 -13.70 9.27 11.89
C LYS A 228 -15.17 9.13 11.52
N GLN A 229 -15.77 10.13 10.88
CA GLN A 229 -17.15 10.04 10.44
C GLN A 229 -17.33 8.92 9.42
N TRP A 230 -16.51 8.87 8.38
CA TRP A 230 -16.62 7.90 7.30
C TRP A 230 -16.45 6.46 7.78
N ILE A 231 -15.40 6.18 8.58
CA ILE A 231 -15.12 4.82 9.05
C ILE A 231 -16.03 4.43 10.22
N LEU A 232 -16.07 5.27 11.28
CA LEU A 232 -16.67 4.86 12.54
C LEU A 232 -18.19 5.01 12.56
N GLU A 233 -18.76 5.89 11.71
CA GLU A 233 -20.21 6.10 11.68
C GLU A 233 -20.88 5.52 10.44
N GLU A 234 -20.22 5.57 9.27
CA GLU A 234 -20.83 5.17 8.01
C GLU A 234 -20.47 3.73 7.60
N HIS A 235 -19.45 3.09 8.23
CA HIS A 235 -18.96 1.75 7.88
C HIS A 235 -18.84 0.80 9.08
N LYS A 236 -19.85 0.82 9.96
CA LYS A 236 -19.94 -0.10 11.11
C LYS A 236 -20.11 -1.56 10.73
N GLU A 237 -20.51 -1.83 9.47
CA GLU A 237 -20.65 -3.17 8.91
C GLU A 237 -19.31 -3.82 8.53
N TRP A 238 -18.21 -3.08 8.56
CA TRP A 238 -16.89 -3.65 8.31
C TRP A 238 -16.56 -4.74 9.33
N LYS A 239 -15.70 -5.69 8.93
CA LYS A 239 -15.29 -6.74 9.84
C LYS A 239 -14.71 -6.18 11.14
N PRO A 240 -15.02 -6.80 12.28
CA PRO A 240 -14.60 -6.31 13.59
C PRO A 240 -13.10 -6.06 13.73
N ASN A 241 -12.25 -6.90 13.09
CA ASN A 241 -10.81 -6.70 13.09
C ASN A 241 -10.38 -5.48 12.25
N VAL A 242 -11.00 -5.26 11.10
CA VAL A 242 -10.73 -4.09 10.25
C VAL A 242 -11.19 -2.82 10.96
N TYR A 243 -12.45 -2.80 11.39
CA TYR A 243 -13.02 -1.66 12.11
C TYR A 243 -12.24 -1.32 13.38
N GLY A 244 -11.87 -2.35 14.17
CA GLY A 244 -11.11 -2.17 15.42
C GLY A 244 -9.71 -1.61 15.18
N GLN A 245 -9.02 -2.07 14.12
CA GLN A 245 -7.70 -1.55 13.78
C GLN A 245 -7.78 -0.09 13.33
N CYS A 246 -8.69 0.26 12.42
CA CYS A 246 -8.91 1.64 11.99
C CYS A 246 -9.29 2.55 13.17
N LYS A 247 -10.18 2.07 14.06
CA LYS A 247 -10.55 2.82 15.26
C LYS A 247 -9.36 3.07 16.17
N SER A 248 -8.51 2.06 16.38
CA SER A 248 -7.30 2.21 17.22
C SER A 248 -6.36 3.30 16.70
N TRP A 249 -6.17 3.39 15.40
CA TRP A 249 -5.36 4.44 14.79
C TRP A 249 -5.98 5.83 14.94
N LEU A 250 -7.27 5.94 14.70
CA LEU A 250 -8.01 7.20 14.84
C LEU A 250 -8.09 7.68 16.30
N ASP A 251 -8.14 6.75 17.26
CA ASP A 251 -8.14 7.10 18.71
C ASP A 251 -6.75 7.61 19.16
N GLN A 252 -5.67 7.15 18.53
CA GLN A 252 -4.31 7.64 18.80
C GLN A 252 -4.03 9.01 18.18
N GLY A 253 -4.86 9.44 17.24
CA GLY A 253 -4.65 10.64 16.43
C GLY A 253 -3.78 10.37 15.21
N LEU A 254 -4.11 11.04 14.10
CA LEU A 254 -3.35 10.94 12.88
C LEU A 254 -2.27 12.02 12.80
N HIS A 255 -1.14 11.68 12.21
CA HIS A 255 -0.02 12.61 12.02
C HIS A 255 0.31 12.78 10.53
N PRO A 256 0.86 13.93 10.12
CA PRO A 256 1.35 14.11 8.75
C PRO A 256 2.36 13.00 8.37
N ARG A 257 2.17 12.41 7.19
CA ARG A 257 3.05 11.35 6.68
C ARG A 257 3.82 11.80 5.45
N ALA A 258 5.14 11.61 5.45
CA ALA A 258 5.95 11.86 4.27
C ALA A 258 5.60 10.85 3.16
N VAL A 259 5.27 11.39 1.98
CA VAL A 259 4.93 10.62 0.78
C VAL A 259 6.10 10.50 -0.19
N SER A 260 7.26 11.02 0.19
CA SER A 260 8.52 10.89 -0.55
C SER A 260 9.61 10.24 0.29
N ARG A 261 10.60 9.64 -0.38
CA ARG A 261 11.78 9.03 0.26
C ARG A 261 13.03 9.36 -0.54
N ASP A 262 14.15 9.51 0.15
CA ASP A 262 15.49 9.57 -0.46
C ASP A 262 15.95 8.14 -0.78
N LEU A 263 15.59 7.65 -1.95
CA LEU A 263 15.86 6.30 -2.45
C LEU A 263 16.04 6.30 -3.95
N ASP A 264 16.79 5.32 -4.47
CA ASP A 264 17.05 5.15 -5.89
C ASP A 264 16.05 4.20 -6.59
N TRP A 265 15.23 3.47 -5.80
CA TRP A 265 14.30 2.47 -6.31
C TRP A 265 12.85 2.78 -5.91
N GLY A 266 12.06 3.15 -6.90
CA GLY A 266 10.66 3.56 -6.76
C GLY A 266 10.23 4.48 -7.90
N VAL A 267 9.00 4.98 -7.84
CA VAL A 267 8.50 5.98 -8.78
C VAL A 267 9.18 7.32 -8.50
N PRO A 268 9.96 7.90 -9.43
CA PRO A 268 10.60 9.19 -9.24
C PRO A 268 9.58 10.28 -8.91
N LEU A 269 9.93 11.16 -7.98
CA LEU A 269 9.03 12.23 -7.56
C LEU A 269 8.93 13.29 -8.69
N PRO A 270 7.75 13.53 -9.27
CA PRO A 270 7.62 14.27 -10.53
C PRO A 270 7.48 15.79 -10.33
N VAL A 271 8.32 16.38 -9.48
CA VAL A 271 8.32 17.82 -9.16
C VAL A 271 9.73 18.38 -9.11
N GLU A 272 9.87 19.69 -9.35
CA GLU A 272 11.14 20.38 -9.31
C GLU A 272 11.78 20.37 -7.91
N GLY A 273 13.08 20.19 -7.84
CA GLY A 273 13.84 20.12 -6.58
C GLY A 273 13.64 18.81 -5.80
N ALA A 274 13.18 17.76 -6.48
CA ALA A 274 13.00 16.42 -5.91
C ALA A 274 14.00 15.39 -6.45
N ASP A 275 15.17 15.85 -6.94
CA ASP A 275 16.21 14.97 -7.44
C ASP A 275 16.65 13.95 -6.38
N GLY A 276 16.81 12.68 -6.78
CA GLY A 276 17.16 11.58 -5.89
C GLY A 276 16.04 11.16 -4.92
N LYS A 277 14.79 11.51 -5.23
CA LYS A 277 13.64 11.14 -4.42
C LYS A 277 12.62 10.33 -5.21
N VAL A 278 11.99 9.40 -4.51
CA VAL A 278 10.90 8.56 -5.03
C VAL A 278 9.65 8.68 -4.17
N LEU A 279 8.52 8.26 -4.71
CA LEU A 279 7.29 8.11 -3.93
C LEU A 279 7.48 7.04 -2.84
N TYR A 280 6.89 7.29 -1.69
CA TYR A 280 6.83 6.29 -0.62
C TYR A 280 5.94 5.10 -1.02
N VAL A 281 6.44 3.88 -0.82
CA VAL A 281 5.76 2.66 -1.27
C VAL A 281 4.31 2.53 -0.81
N TRP A 282 3.96 2.96 0.40
CA TRP A 282 2.57 2.94 0.88
C TRP A 282 1.68 4.04 0.30
N PHE A 283 2.27 5.01 -0.42
CA PHE A 283 1.53 5.97 -1.22
C PHE A 283 1.35 5.48 -2.66
N ASP A 284 2.38 4.88 -3.26
CA ASP A 284 2.32 4.43 -4.64
C ASP A 284 1.63 3.06 -4.81
N ALA A 285 1.85 2.09 -3.92
CA ALA A 285 1.29 0.75 -4.04
C ALA A 285 -0.25 0.72 -4.18
N PRO A 286 -1.05 1.51 -3.42
CA PRO A 286 -2.49 1.58 -3.63
C PRO A 286 -2.89 2.12 -5.02
N ILE A 287 -2.05 2.95 -5.64
CA ILE A 287 -2.24 3.44 -7.01
C ILE A 287 -2.08 2.30 -8.01
N GLY A 288 -1.33 1.26 -7.65
CA GLY A 288 -1.15 0.04 -8.43
C GLY A 288 -2.45 -0.65 -8.85
N TYR A 289 -3.51 -0.53 -8.06
CA TYR A 289 -4.83 -1.04 -8.46
C TYR A 289 -5.45 -0.22 -9.60
N ILE A 290 -5.23 1.10 -9.61
CA ILE A 290 -5.72 1.98 -10.68
C ILE A 290 -4.93 1.74 -11.95
N SER A 291 -3.59 1.69 -11.85
CA SER A 291 -2.73 1.45 -13.01
C SER A 291 -2.95 0.07 -13.62
N ALA A 292 -3.14 -0.98 -12.81
CA ALA A 292 -3.51 -2.31 -13.30
C ALA A 292 -4.85 -2.31 -14.05
N THR A 293 -5.81 -1.49 -13.62
CA THR A 293 -7.07 -1.37 -14.34
C THR A 293 -6.89 -0.60 -15.66
N LYS A 294 -6.06 0.44 -15.68
CA LYS A 294 -5.71 1.16 -16.93
C LYS A 294 -4.98 0.26 -17.93
N GLU A 295 -4.10 -0.61 -17.45
CA GLU A 295 -3.40 -1.60 -18.29
C GLU A 295 -4.36 -2.64 -18.87
N LEU A 296 -5.40 -3.03 -18.11
CA LEU A 296 -6.39 -4.01 -18.53
C LEU A 296 -7.39 -3.46 -19.55
N THR A 297 -7.84 -2.20 -19.40
CA THR A 297 -8.92 -1.64 -20.20
C THR A 297 -8.91 -0.12 -20.27
N ASP A 298 -9.20 0.43 -21.47
CA ASP A 298 -9.41 1.87 -21.67
C ASP A 298 -10.64 2.40 -20.91
N ASP A 299 -11.58 1.51 -20.57
CA ASP A 299 -12.80 1.83 -19.81
C ASP A 299 -12.58 1.89 -18.29
N TRP A 300 -11.32 1.98 -17.81
CA TRP A 300 -10.96 1.92 -16.40
C TRP A 300 -11.76 2.88 -15.50
N GLU A 301 -12.14 4.06 -16.00
CA GLU A 301 -12.92 5.04 -15.25
C GLU A 301 -14.30 4.53 -14.84
N LYS A 302 -14.93 3.69 -15.67
CA LYS A 302 -16.21 3.07 -15.33
C LYS A 302 -16.13 2.21 -14.08
N TYR A 303 -14.99 1.58 -13.84
CA TYR A 303 -14.80 0.74 -12.67
C TYR A 303 -14.43 1.55 -11.41
N TRP A 304 -13.77 2.71 -11.57
CA TRP A 304 -13.28 3.51 -10.44
C TRP A 304 -14.16 4.71 -10.09
N LYS A 305 -14.88 5.27 -11.05
CA LYS A 305 -15.60 6.54 -10.89
C LYS A 305 -17.12 6.41 -10.95
N ASP A 306 -17.66 5.31 -11.52
CA ASP A 306 -19.09 5.13 -11.69
C ASP A 306 -19.73 4.53 -10.44
N GLU A 307 -20.81 5.16 -9.94
CA GLU A 307 -21.57 4.70 -8.78
C GLU A 307 -22.33 3.38 -9.02
N GLU A 308 -22.46 2.93 -10.27
CA GLU A 308 -23.03 1.64 -10.64
C GLU A 308 -22.01 0.49 -10.53
N THR A 309 -20.75 0.80 -10.21
CA THR A 309 -19.71 -0.17 -9.95
C THR A 309 -19.61 -0.45 -8.46
N ARG A 310 -19.64 -1.72 -8.09
CA ARG A 310 -19.31 -2.17 -6.74
C ARG A 310 -17.84 -2.53 -6.64
N MET A 311 -17.14 -1.82 -5.78
CA MET A 311 -15.75 -2.10 -5.48
C MET A 311 -15.64 -3.02 -4.25
N VAL A 312 -14.84 -4.08 -4.35
CA VAL A 312 -14.59 -5.03 -3.26
C VAL A 312 -13.10 -5.31 -3.17
N HIS A 313 -12.51 -5.04 -2.00
CA HIS A 313 -11.09 -5.23 -1.75
C HIS A 313 -10.87 -6.45 -0.87
N PHE A 314 -10.04 -7.40 -1.33
CA PHE A 314 -9.54 -8.51 -0.53
C PHE A 314 -8.12 -8.17 -0.06
N ILE A 315 -7.98 -7.91 1.24
CA ILE A 315 -6.76 -7.39 1.84
C ILE A 315 -6.25 -8.31 2.95
N GLY A 316 -4.94 -8.30 3.17
CA GLY A 316 -4.30 -8.91 4.33
C GLY A 316 -4.38 -8.01 5.56
N LYS A 317 -3.95 -8.55 6.71
CA LYS A 317 -3.91 -7.81 7.98
C LYS A 317 -3.08 -6.52 7.86
N ASP A 318 -1.95 -6.59 7.18
CA ASP A 318 -0.99 -5.49 7.08
C ASP A 318 -1.43 -4.38 6.11
N ASN A 319 -2.55 -4.58 5.40
CA ASN A 319 -3.14 -3.59 4.50
C ASN A 319 -4.31 -2.80 5.14
N ILE A 320 -4.58 -2.98 6.44
CA ILE A 320 -5.67 -2.28 7.16
C ILE A 320 -5.24 -0.88 7.63
N VAL A 321 -4.20 -0.31 7.08
CA VAL A 321 -3.60 0.96 7.60
C VAL A 321 -3.77 2.07 6.58
#